data_0d76d14f5b3a51f7cd42370f2dffbaba
#
_entry.id   0d76d14f5b3a51f7cd42370f2dffbaba
#
_cell.length_a   1.000
_cell.length_b   1.000
_cell.length_c   1.000
_cell.angle_alpha   90.00
_cell.angle_beta   90.00
_cell.angle_gamma   90.00
#
_symmetry.space_group_name_H-M   'P 1'
#
loop_
_entity.id
_entity.type
_entity.pdbx_description
1 polymer ?
#
loop_
_entity_poly.entity_id
_entity_poly.type
_entity_poly.pdbx_seq_one_letter_code
_entity_poly.pdbx_strand_id
1 'polypeptide(L)'
;MNTSADPQLAVTLQGHYAGAVTRLAAFALDQSVATSAFALGSAIVSWVLQLVTGGEITWNPSPWLTGLIFLVWLFIYYAYPWSVSGKTFGMAVLGIRVVRADGAPATPRNGVLRTLALPLSFLTLGLGFVPIITGKHRRALHDLIAGTAVVYAWDARAARLRFLARHQPAD
;
A
#
# COMPACT_ATOMS: atom_id res chain seq x y z
N MET A 1 -5.59 -36.89 13.29
CA MET A 1 -4.42 -36.45 12.53
C MET A 1 -4.16 -35.00 12.88
N ASN A 2 -3.18 -34.76 13.75
CA ASN A 2 -2.88 -33.46 14.33
C ASN A 2 -1.88 -32.76 13.41
N THR A 3 -2.36 -31.91 12.50
CA THR A 3 -1.51 -31.02 11.69
C THR A 3 -1.05 -29.85 12.55
N SER A 4 -0.14 -30.14 13.47
CA SER A 4 0.66 -29.10 14.10
C SER A 4 1.44 -28.42 12.96
N ALA A 5 1.05 -27.18 12.64
CA ALA A 5 1.80 -26.32 11.73
C ALA A 5 3.25 -26.28 12.21
N ASP A 6 4.17 -26.77 11.38
CA ASP A 6 5.60 -26.77 11.66
C ASP A 6 6.05 -25.33 11.93
N PRO A 7 6.55 -25.01 13.14
CA PRO A 7 7.02 -23.68 13.48
C PRO A 7 8.20 -23.20 12.60
N GLN A 8 8.84 -24.11 11.88
CA GLN A 8 9.93 -23.80 10.94
C GLN A 8 9.45 -23.23 9.61
N LEU A 9 8.14 -23.26 9.31
CA LEU A 9 7.55 -22.68 8.12
C LEU A 9 7.19 -21.19 8.26
N ALA A 10 7.27 -20.63 9.46
CA ALA A 10 7.21 -19.20 9.63
C ALA A 10 8.44 -18.59 8.94
N VAL A 11 8.26 -18.08 7.72
CA VAL A 11 9.29 -17.29 7.04
C VAL A 11 9.61 -16.11 7.95
N THR A 12 10.75 -16.17 8.63
CA THR A 12 11.20 -15.07 9.49
C THR A 12 11.44 -13.88 8.57
N LEU A 13 10.56 -12.90 8.62
CA LEU A 13 10.70 -11.63 7.89
C LEU A 13 11.80 -10.74 8.49
N GLN A 14 12.50 -11.25 9.50
CA GLN A 14 13.56 -10.53 10.18
C GLN A 14 14.72 -10.26 9.22
N GLY A 15 15.07 -8.97 9.03
CA GLY A 15 16.08 -8.53 8.06
C GLY A 15 15.51 -8.08 6.70
N HIS A 16 14.26 -8.40 6.37
CA HIS A 16 13.63 -8.09 5.07
C HIS A 16 12.69 -6.89 5.09
N TYR A 17 12.52 -6.23 6.24
CA TYR A 17 11.63 -5.08 6.38
C TYR A 17 12.16 -3.85 5.67
N ALA A 18 11.29 -3.20 4.89
CA ALA A 18 11.61 -1.93 4.24
C ALA A 18 11.84 -0.81 5.27
N GLY A 19 12.91 -0.05 5.07
CA GLY A 19 13.27 1.08 5.92
C GLY A 19 12.35 2.28 5.76
N ALA A 20 12.45 3.25 6.68
CA ALA A 20 11.64 4.47 6.68
C ALA A 20 11.86 5.30 5.40
N VAL A 21 13.11 5.45 4.97
CA VAL A 21 13.46 6.24 3.77
C VAL A 21 12.82 5.65 2.51
N THR A 22 12.93 4.33 2.31
CA THR A 22 12.32 3.65 1.15
C THR A 22 10.81 3.78 1.15
N ARG A 23 10.16 3.68 2.32
CA ARG A 23 8.71 3.84 2.46
C ARG A 23 8.27 5.29 2.19
N LEU A 24 9.03 6.28 2.68
CA LEU A 24 8.78 7.69 2.43
C LEU A 24 8.92 8.02 0.94
N ALA A 25 9.97 7.52 0.29
CA ALA A 25 10.15 7.69 -1.15
C ALA A 25 9.02 7.04 -1.96
N ALA A 26 8.58 5.81 -1.59
CA ALA A 26 7.42 5.18 -2.20
C ALA A 26 6.16 6.03 -2.05
N PHE A 27 5.91 6.54 -0.82
CA PHE A 27 4.76 7.38 -0.54
C PHE A 27 4.80 8.70 -1.32
N ALA A 28 5.96 9.35 -1.43
CA ALA A 28 6.13 10.58 -2.21
C ALA A 28 5.85 10.35 -3.71
N LEU A 29 6.34 9.24 -4.28
CA LEU A 29 6.01 8.83 -5.65
C LEU A 29 4.51 8.59 -5.82
N ASP A 30 3.90 7.85 -4.89
CA ASP A 30 2.47 7.56 -4.92
C ASP A 30 1.62 8.83 -4.85
N GLN A 31 1.97 9.77 -3.96
CA GLN A 31 1.28 11.06 -3.86
C GLN A 31 1.40 11.89 -5.14
N SER A 32 2.58 11.91 -5.76
CA SER A 32 2.79 12.59 -7.03
C SER A 32 1.91 11.99 -8.13
N VAL A 33 1.89 10.66 -8.25
CA VAL A 33 1.08 9.95 -9.26
C VAL A 33 -0.42 10.14 -8.99
N ALA A 34 -0.86 9.94 -7.74
CA ALA A 34 -2.28 10.05 -7.39
C ALA A 34 -2.81 11.48 -7.62
N THR A 35 -2.05 12.49 -7.22
CA THR A 35 -2.44 13.90 -7.40
C THR A 35 -2.46 14.30 -8.87
N SER A 36 -1.44 13.91 -9.63
CA SER A 36 -1.37 14.20 -11.08
C SER A 36 -2.50 13.49 -11.84
N ALA A 37 -2.79 12.24 -11.51
CA ALA A 37 -3.90 11.50 -12.13
C ALA A 37 -5.26 12.11 -11.80
N PHE A 38 -5.46 12.58 -10.56
CA PHE A 38 -6.68 13.30 -10.18
C PHE A 38 -6.83 14.62 -10.94
N ALA A 39 -5.78 15.43 -11.03
CA ALA A 39 -5.78 16.69 -11.74
C ALA A 39 -6.06 16.49 -13.25
N LEU A 40 -5.39 15.50 -13.85
CA LEU A 40 -5.60 15.16 -15.26
C LEU A 40 -7.04 14.66 -15.49
N GLY A 41 -7.54 13.77 -14.65
CA GLY A 41 -8.92 13.28 -14.73
C GLY A 41 -9.94 14.41 -14.61
N SER A 42 -9.76 15.33 -13.67
CA SER A 42 -10.62 16.51 -13.51
C SER A 42 -10.57 17.43 -14.74
N ALA A 43 -9.39 17.64 -15.32
CA ALA A 43 -9.23 18.42 -16.54
C ALA A 43 -9.94 17.77 -17.73
N ILE A 44 -9.82 16.44 -17.90
CA ILE A 44 -10.50 15.69 -18.96
C ILE A 44 -12.02 15.79 -18.79
N VAL A 45 -12.54 15.61 -17.56
CA VAL A 45 -13.98 15.76 -17.29
C VAL A 45 -14.46 17.15 -17.65
N SER A 46 -13.74 18.20 -17.23
CA SER A 46 -14.07 19.58 -17.57
C SER A 46 -14.08 19.82 -19.09
N TRP A 47 -13.05 19.34 -19.77
CA TRP A 47 -12.94 19.48 -21.23
C TRP A 47 -14.07 18.76 -21.97
N VAL A 48 -14.40 17.53 -21.59
CA VAL A 48 -15.49 16.76 -22.19
C VAL A 48 -16.85 17.45 -21.99
N LEU A 49 -17.11 17.95 -20.76
CA LEU A 49 -18.34 18.67 -20.48
C LEU A 49 -18.47 19.94 -21.35
N GLN A 50 -17.42 20.74 -21.47
CA GLN A 50 -17.41 21.93 -22.31
C GLN A 50 -17.66 21.57 -23.79
N LEU A 51 -17.05 20.49 -24.27
CA LEU A 51 -17.22 20.04 -25.64
C LEU A 51 -18.67 19.60 -25.95
N VAL A 52 -19.28 18.83 -25.03
CA VAL A 52 -20.64 18.28 -25.21
C VAL A 52 -21.71 19.37 -25.06
N THR A 53 -21.50 20.35 -24.18
CA THR A 53 -22.48 21.39 -23.86
C THR A 53 -22.23 22.69 -24.61
N GLY A 54 -21.28 22.74 -25.56
CA GLY A 54 -20.91 23.98 -26.26
C GLY A 54 -20.32 25.04 -25.30
N GLY A 55 -19.82 24.65 -24.15
CA GLY A 55 -19.24 25.57 -23.15
C GLY A 55 -20.24 26.06 -22.09
N GLU A 56 -21.50 25.64 -22.14
CA GLU A 56 -22.51 26.07 -21.16
C GLU A 56 -22.28 25.52 -19.76
N ILE A 57 -21.73 24.29 -19.65
CA ILE A 57 -21.47 23.65 -18.39
C ILE A 57 -19.94 23.48 -18.18
N THR A 58 -19.45 24.00 -17.07
CA THR A 58 -18.07 23.82 -16.64
C THR A 58 -18.00 22.99 -15.37
N TRP A 59 -17.04 22.07 -15.32
CA TRP A 59 -16.75 21.31 -14.09
C TRP A 59 -15.99 22.23 -13.13
N ASN A 60 -16.70 22.80 -12.17
CA ASN A 60 -16.13 23.67 -11.16
C ASN A 60 -16.77 23.38 -9.80
N PRO A 61 -16.50 22.20 -9.19
CA PRO A 61 -17.04 21.86 -7.88
C PRO A 61 -16.46 22.80 -6.80
N SER A 62 -17.25 23.03 -5.77
CA SER A 62 -16.76 23.80 -4.61
C SER A 62 -15.53 23.15 -3.97
N PRO A 63 -14.64 23.92 -3.32
CA PRO A 63 -13.39 23.39 -2.76
C PRO A 63 -13.59 22.19 -1.80
N TRP A 64 -14.64 22.24 -0.96
CA TRP A 64 -14.92 21.14 -0.06
C TRP A 64 -15.35 19.85 -0.79
N LEU A 65 -16.14 19.97 -1.88
CA LEU A 65 -16.56 18.84 -2.70
C LEU A 65 -15.36 18.25 -3.46
N THR A 66 -14.51 19.12 -4.03
CA THR A 66 -13.24 18.69 -4.63
C THR A 66 -12.37 17.91 -3.64
N GLY A 67 -12.26 18.41 -2.41
CA GLY A 67 -11.52 17.73 -1.33
C GLY A 67 -12.12 16.37 -1.00
N LEU A 68 -13.44 16.26 -0.90
CA LEU A 68 -14.13 14.98 -0.65
C LEU A 68 -13.89 13.97 -1.78
N ILE A 69 -14.05 14.41 -3.04
CA ILE A 69 -13.80 13.55 -4.21
C ILE A 69 -12.34 13.09 -4.24
N PHE A 70 -11.39 14.00 -3.91
CA PHE A 70 -9.98 13.67 -3.83
C PHE A 70 -9.68 12.65 -2.71
N LEU A 71 -10.32 12.76 -1.55
CA LEU A 71 -10.18 11.78 -0.47
C LEU A 71 -10.69 10.40 -0.87
N VAL A 72 -11.84 10.33 -1.55
CA VAL A 72 -12.38 9.08 -2.10
C VAL A 72 -11.43 8.49 -3.14
N TRP A 73 -10.90 9.34 -4.02
CA TRP A 73 -9.88 8.94 -5.00
C TRP A 73 -8.63 8.37 -4.34
N LEU A 74 -8.08 9.05 -3.33
CA LEU A 74 -6.92 8.55 -2.57
C LEU A 74 -7.22 7.22 -1.87
N PHE A 75 -8.43 7.09 -1.29
CA PHE A 75 -8.84 5.83 -0.69
C PHE A 75 -8.80 4.68 -1.71
N ILE A 76 -9.38 4.87 -2.90
CA ILE A 76 -9.37 3.87 -3.97
C ILE A 76 -7.94 3.59 -4.44
N TYR A 77 -7.13 4.64 -4.65
CA TYR A 77 -5.74 4.55 -5.10
C TYR A 77 -4.87 3.69 -4.17
N TYR A 78 -5.09 3.75 -2.85
CA TYR A 78 -4.33 2.94 -1.89
C TYR A 78 -5.01 1.61 -1.58
N ALA A 79 -6.31 1.59 -1.31
CA ALA A 79 -7.01 0.39 -0.87
C ALA A 79 -6.99 -0.71 -1.95
N TYR A 80 -7.24 -0.35 -3.21
CA TYR A 80 -7.32 -1.33 -4.30
C TYR A 80 -5.99 -2.06 -4.54
N PRO A 81 -4.84 -1.37 -4.79
CA PRO A 81 -3.58 -2.06 -5.03
C PRO A 81 -3.08 -2.85 -3.82
N TRP A 82 -3.26 -2.34 -2.60
CA TRP A 82 -2.89 -3.08 -1.40
C TRP A 82 -3.74 -4.34 -1.20
N SER A 83 -4.99 -4.31 -1.63
CA SER A 83 -5.92 -5.44 -1.53
C SER A 83 -5.64 -6.54 -2.55
N VAL A 84 -5.20 -6.17 -3.76
CA VAL A 84 -5.04 -7.10 -4.89
C VAL A 84 -3.60 -7.60 -5.02
N SER A 85 -2.63 -6.70 -4.99
CA SER A 85 -1.22 -7.00 -5.27
C SER A 85 -0.29 -6.80 -4.08
N GLY A 86 -0.76 -6.11 -3.04
CA GLY A 86 0.06 -5.66 -1.92
C GLY A 86 1.06 -4.56 -2.28
N LYS A 87 0.93 -3.91 -3.44
CA LYS A 87 1.87 -2.90 -3.92
C LYS A 87 1.13 -1.76 -4.59
N THR A 88 1.44 -0.51 -4.20
CA THR A 88 1.13 0.67 -4.98
C THR A 88 2.17 0.87 -6.09
N PHE A 89 1.97 1.88 -6.93
CA PHE A 89 2.92 2.22 -8.00
C PHE A 89 4.31 2.55 -7.42
N GLY A 90 4.40 3.46 -6.45
CA GLY A 90 5.66 3.85 -5.80
C GLY A 90 6.33 2.67 -5.10
N MET A 91 5.56 1.79 -4.47
CA MET A 91 6.08 0.55 -3.88
C MET A 91 6.63 -0.41 -4.94
N ALA A 92 5.98 -0.51 -6.09
CA ALA A 92 6.44 -1.37 -7.19
C ALA A 92 7.77 -0.86 -7.77
N VAL A 93 7.90 0.46 -7.95
CA VAL A 93 9.14 1.10 -8.43
C VAL A 93 10.30 0.85 -7.47
N LEU A 94 10.06 0.96 -6.16
CA LEU A 94 11.10 0.77 -5.13
C LEU A 94 11.28 -0.69 -4.68
N GLY A 95 10.60 -1.64 -5.34
CA GLY A 95 10.77 -3.06 -5.07
C GLY A 95 10.30 -3.48 -3.67
N ILE A 96 9.31 -2.82 -3.10
CA ILE A 96 8.72 -3.16 -1.80
C ILE A 96 7.26 -3.59 -1.93
N ARG A 97 6.75 -4.33 -0.94
CA ARG A 97 5.36 -4.79 -0.91
C ARG A 97 4.82 -4.94 0.51
N VAL A 98 3.52 -4.82 0.63
CA VAL A 98 2.77 -5.15 1.84
C VAL A 98 2.54 -6.65 1.91
N VAL A 99 2.79 -7.23 3.06
CA VAL A 99 2.45 -8.60 3.41
C VAL A 99 1.74 -8.60 4.76
N ARG A 100 1.11 -9.71 5.12
CA ARG A 100 0.62 -9.91 6.49
C ARG A 100 1.80 -10.05 7.46
N ALA A 101 1.53 -9.83 8.73
CA ALA A 101 2.56 -9.94 9.78
C ALA A 101 3.18 -11.35 9.89
N ASP A 102 2.46 -12.38 9.45
CA ASP A 102 2.90 -13.78 9.35
C ASP A 102 3.64 -14.10 8.04
N GLY A 103 3.86 -13.11 7.16
CA GLY A 103 4.53 -13.29 5.86
C GLY A 103 3.61 -13.70 4.71
N ALA A 104 2.35 -14.04 4.98
CA ALA A 104 1.38 -14.39 3.93
C ALA A 104 1.03 -13.15 3.07
N PRO A 105 0.52 -13.33 1.85
CA PRO A 105 0.02 -12.23 1.03
C PRO A 105 -1.04 -11.41 1.78
N ALA A 106 -1.03 -10.08 1.59
CA ALA A 106 -2.06 -9.21 2.13
C ALA A 106 -3.44 -9.57 1.54
N THR A 107 -4.47 -9.52 2.38
CA THR A 107 -5.86 -9.73 1.97
C THR A 107 -6.56 -8.40 1.69
N PRO A 108 -7.71 -8.40 1.00
CA PRO A 108 -8.51 -7.18 0.80
C PRO A 108 -8.82 -6.45 2.11
N ARG A 109 -9.15 -7.19 3.18
CA ARG A 109 -9.38 -6.63 4.51
C ARG A 109 -8.14 -5.87 5.04
N ASN A 110 -6.96 -6.44 4.87
CA ASN A 110 -5.72 -5.77 5.29
C ASN A 110 -5.48 -4.47 4.51
N GLY A 111 -5.72 -4.46 3.19
CA GLY A 111 -5.58 -3.27 2.34
C GLY A 111 -6.53 -2.15 2.77
N VAL A 112 -7.81 -2.46 2.95
CA VAL A 112 -8.83 -1.50 3.39
C VAL A 112 -8.52 -0.96 4.79
N LEU A 113 -8.27 -1.83 5.77
CA LEU A 113 -7.95 -1.40 7.15
C LEU A 113 -6.69 -0.54 7.19
N ARG A 114 -5.67 -0.87 6.39
CA ARG A 114 -4.45 -0.09 6.26
C ARG A 114 -4.73 1.33 5.76
N THR A 115 -5.55 1.45 4.70
CA THR A 115 -5.93 2.74 4.12
C THR A 115 -6.73 3.58 5.09
N LEU A 116 -7.69 3.00 5.80
CA LEU A 116 -8.49 3.70 6.81
C LEU A 116 -7.65 4.13 8.03
N ALA A 117 -6.63 3.34 8.39
CA ALA A 117 -5.75 3.64 9.51
C ALA A 117 -4.59 4.59 9.14
N LEU A 118 -4.31 4.80 7.85
CA LEU A 118 -3.21 5.66 7.40
C LEU A 118 -3.35 7.10 7.92
N PRO A 119 -4.51 7.76 7.86
CA PRO A 119 -4.69 9.10 8.41
C PRO A 119 -4.36 9.20 9.90
N LEU A 120 -4.60 8.16 10.70
CA LEU A 120 -4.27 8.15 12.12
C LEU A 120 -2.77 8.33 12.36
N SER A 121 -1.92 7.78 11.48
CA SER A 121 -0.46 7.94 11.58
C SER A 121 -0.01 9.38 11.36
N PHE A 122 -0.78 10.17 10.60
CA PHE A 122 -0.54 11.61 10.40
C PHE A 122 -1.17 12.44 11.51
N LEU A 123 -2.40 12.15 11.93
CA LEU A 123 -3.12 12.85 12.99
C LEU A 123 -2.38 12.79 14.34
N THR A 124 -1.61 11.74 14.57
CA THR A 124 -0.71 11.63 15.74
C THR A 124 0.56 12.46 15.59
N LEU A 125 0.55 13.56 14.81
CA LEU A 125 1.71 14.41 14.51
C LEU A 125 2.92 13.62 13.96
N GLY A 126 2.63 12.51 13.25
CA GLY A 126 3.66 11.64 12.70
C GLY A 126 4.25 10.61 13.69
N LEU A 127 3.85 10.63 14.97
CA LEU A 127 4.30 9.63 15.96
C LEU A 127 3.93 8.20 15.54
N GLY A 128 2.87 8.03 14.75
CA GLY A 128 2.50 6.74 14.18
C GLY A 128 3.54 6.11 13.25
N PHE A 129 4.54 6.88 12.80
CA PHE A 129 5.65 6.38 11.97
C PHE A 129 6.91 6.06 12.78
N VAL A 130 7.02 6.52 14.04
CA VAL A 130 8.19 6.29 14.90
C VAL A 130 8.54 4.81 15.02
N PRO A 131 7.58 3.86 15.17
CA PRO A 131 7.89 2.44 15.27
C PRO A 131 8.57 1.85 14.03
N ILE A 132 8.54 2.52 12.86
CA ILE A 132 9.31 2.09 11.69
C ILE A 132 10.82 2.22 11.94
N ILE A 133 11.22 3.24 12.73
CA ILE A 133 12.63 3.54 13.02
C ILE A 133 13.11 2.74 14.25
N THR A 134 12.30 2.72 15.31
CA THR A 134 12.68 2.15 16.63
C THR A 134 12.30 0.68 16.79
N GLY A 135 11.30 0.21 16.06
CA GLY A 135 10.75 -1.14 16.22
C GLY A 135 11.53 -2.21 15.44
N LYS A 136 11.73 -3.40 16.05
CA LYS A 136 12.36 -4.57 15.40
C LYS A 136 11.66 -5.00 14.09
N HIS A 137 10.36 -4.83 14.03
CA HIS A 137 9.52 -5.21 12.87
C HIS A 137 9.23 -4.04 11.92
N ARG A 138 9.77 -2.84 12.18
CA ARG A 138 9.63 -1.63 11.36
C ARG A 138 8.20 -1.38 10.87
N ARG A 139 7.21 -1.51 11.76
CA ARG A 139 5.78 -1.39 11.44
C ARG A 139 5.24 -0.05 11.94
N ALA A 140 4.60 0.73 11.08
CA ALA A 140 3.89 1.95 11.47
C ALA A 140 2.58 1.62 12.23
N LEU A 141 1.93 2.62 12.80
CA LEU A 141 0.65 2.45 13.49
C LEU A 141 -0.42 1.83 12.58
N HIS A 142 -0.56 2.32 11.35
CA HIS A 142 -1.49 1.75 10.37
C HIS A 142 -1.12 0.31 9.95
N ASP A 143 0.18 -0.05 9.95
CA ASP A 143 0.62 -1.43 9.73
C ASP A 143 0.19 -2.34 10.88
N LEU A 144 0.29 -1.86 12.11
CA LEU A 144 -0.10 -2.60 13.32
C LEU A 144 -1.60 -2.86 13.33
N ILE A 145 -2.42 -1.82 13.08
CA ILE A 145 -3.88 -1.91 13.03
C ILE A 145 -4.34 -2.89 11.95
N ALA A 146 -3.71 -2.83 10.77
CA ALA A 146 -4.05 -3.69 9.65
C ALA A 146 -3.44 -5.10 9.73
N GLY A 147 -2.59 -5.41 10.73
CA GLY A 147 -1.90 -6.69 10.83
C GLY A 147 -0.91 -6.95 9.69
N THR A 148 -0.27 -5.90 9.17
CA THR A 148 0.61 -5.95 7.99
C THR A 148 2.05 -5.56 8.30
N ALA A 149 2.95 -5.83 7.37
CA ALA A 149 4.32 -5.36 7.34
C ALA A 149 4.72 -5.01 5.90
N VAL A 150 5.73 -4.17 5.72
CA VAL A 150 6.28 -3.85 4.40
C VAL A 150 7.66 -4.47 4.28
N VAL A 151 7.86 -5.27 3.23
CA VAL A 151 9.09 -6.01 2.97
C VAL A 151 9.60 -5.74 1.56
N TYR A 152 10.87 -6.02 1.32
CA TYR A 152 11.42 -5.97 -0.03
C TYR A 152 10.89 -7.13 -0.88
N ALA A 153 10.45 -6.85 -2.11
CA ALA A 153 9.76 -7.82 -2.97
C ALA A 153 10.68 -8.92 -3.51
N TRP A 154 11.97 -8.64 -3.70
CA TRP A 154 12.96 -9.64 -4.16
C TRP A 154 13.19 -10.73 -3.12
N ASP A 155 13.19 -10.38 -1.82
CA ASP A 155 13.39 -11.33 -0.74
C ASP A 155 12.22 -12.31 -0.63
N ALA A 156 11.00 -11.84 -0.83
CA ALA A 156 9.81 -12.68 -0.85
C ALA A 156 9.85 -13.70 -2.00
N ARG A 157 10.40 -13.32 -3.17
CA ARG A 157 10.58 -14.21 -4.32
C ARG A 157 11.69 -15.24 -4.04
N ALA A 158 12.82 -14.79 -3.52
CA ALA A 158 13.95 -15.66 -3.19
C ALA A 158 13.57 -16.68 -2.10
N ALA A 159 12.83 -16.27 -1.08
CA ALA A 159 12.32 -17.16 -0.04
C ALA A 159 11.37 -18.22 -0.63
N ARG A 160 10.46 -17.81 -1.54
CA ARG A 160 9.54 -18.72 -2.22
C ARG A 160 10.28 -19.74 -3.10
N LEU A 161 11.29 -19.30 -3.84
CA LEU A 161 12.11 -20.18 -4.68
C LEU A 161 12.90 -21.18 -3.84
N ARG A 162 13.49 -20.75 -2.72
CA ARG A 162 14.18 -21.65 -1.77
C ARG A 162 13.22 -22.67 -1.15
N PHE A 163 12.00 -22.26 -0.81
CA PHE A 163 10.97 -23.17 -0.32
C PHE A 163 10.62 -24.23 -1.36
N LEU A 164 10.33 -23.83 -2.59
CA LEU A 164 10.00 -24.76 -3.67
C LEU A 164 11.16 -25.71 -3.97
N ALA A 165 12.40 -25.23 -4.00
CA ALA A 165 13.58 -26.06 -4.23
C ALA A 165 13.82 -27.11 -3.13
N ARG A 166 13.40 -26.86 -1.89
CA ARG A 166 13.50 -27.82 -0.77
C ARG A 166 12.40 -28.88 -0.78
N HIS A 167 11.29 -28.62 -1.44
CA HIS A 167 10.12 -29.50 -1.47
C HIS A 167 9.89 -30.14 -2.84
N GLN A 168 10.86 -30.06 -3.76
CA GLN A 168 10.85 -30.91 -4.95
C GLN A 168 11.15 -32.34 -4.50
N PRO A 169 10.25 -33.33 -4.77
CA PRO A 169 10.59 -34.73 -4.54
C PRO A 169 11.82 -35.05 -5.39
N ALA A 170 12.79 -35.73 -4.79
CA ALA A 170 13.88 -36.33 -5.55
C ALA A 170 13.25 -37.44 -6.42
N ASP A 171 13.26 -37.25 -7.74
CA ASP A 171 12.91 -38.27 -8.71
C ASP A 171 13.92 -39.41 -8.68
#